data_03327fb7ad1c3596a80a2f6670ded3fc
#
_entry.id   03327fb7ad1c3596a80a2f6670ded3fc
#
_cell.length_a   1.000
_cell.length_b   1.000
_cell.length_c   1.000
_cell.angle_alpha   90.00
_cell.angle_beta   90.00
_cell.angle_gamma   90.00
#
_symmetry.space_group_name_H-M   'P 1'
#
loop_
_entity.id
_entity.type
_entity.pdbx_description
1 polymer ?
#
loop_
_entity_poly.entity_id
_entity_poly.type
_entity_poly.pdbx_seq_one_letter_code
_entity_poly.pdbx_strand_id
1 'polypeptide(L)'
;VRTCGCEGVCEVCLNQAKEIVSGLLDTLRGDLGLKDIHVVYSGRGYHVRVLDEDVTPMDSDVRAQVVKYLVGADVPQNEYGSEGMTYNLEHFTIPFGYPQVFTDRVKYSILHLNKDSKLDDVNEKLIKDVLKHRHLLEDDKWGLFKNQIGPLRYKKVVKGIASLNMSLVDAKVSIDLKRILRLPTSLHSIVSMKCTEVKNMETFDPLKDAVPKFVYERDD
;
A
#
# COMPACT_ATOMS: atom_id res chain seq x y z
N VAL A 1 -6.43 -1.89 -2.55
CA VAL A 1 -7.48 -2.71 -3.19
C VAL A 1 -8.36 -3.27 -2.09
N ARG A 2 -9.63 -2.91 -2.09
CA ARG A 2 -10.57 -3.56 -1.17
C ARG A 2 -10.90 -4.93 -1.73
N THR A 3 -10.58 -5.98 -1.00
CA THR A 3 -10.98 -7.34 -1.37
C THR A 3 -12.37 -7.69 -0.81
N CYS A 4 -12.90 -6.85 0.09
CA CYS A 4 -14.26 -6.97 0.61
C CYS A 4 -15.24 -6.10 -0.19
N GLY A 5 -16.48 -6.54 -0.34
CA GLY A 5 -17.57 -5.78 -0.97
C GLY A 5 -18.33 -4.85 -0.02
N CYS A 6 -17.76 -4.48 1.14
CA CYS A 6 -18.45 -3.68 2.13
C CYS A 6 -18.58 -2.20 1.71
N GLU A 7 -19.72 -1.57 1.97
CA GLU A 7 -19.95 -0.13 1.73
C GLU A 7 -19.34 0.76 2.82
N GLY A 8 -19.14 0.22 4.01
CA GLY A 8 -18.62 0.93 5.18
C GLY A 8 -17.20 0.54 5.54
N VAL A 9 -17.05 -0.04 6.73
CA VAL A 9 -15.81 -0.55 7.31
C VAL A 9 -16.07 -1.95 7.82
N CYS A 10 -15.20 -2.90 7.47
CA CYS A 10 -15.24 -4.26 8.00
C CYS A 10 -13.83 -4.71 8.41
N GLU A 11 -13.74 -5.78 9.17
CA GLU A 11 -12.48 -6.32 9.67
C GLU A 11 -11.48 -6.59 8.54
N VAL A 12 -11.95 -7.14 7.41
CA VAL A 12 -11.07 -7.44 6.26
C VAL A 12 -10.41 -6.18 5.71
N CYS A 13 -11.17 -5.12 5.44
CA CYS A 13 -10.59 -3.88 4.91
C CYS A 13 -9.75 -3.12 5.93
N LEU A 14 -10.05 -3.25 7.23
CA LEU A 14 -9.24 -2.66 8.30
C LEU A 14 -7.89 -3.37 8.43
N ASN A 15 -7.87 -4.70 8.38
CA ASN A 15 -6.65 -5.49 8.44
C ASN A 15 -5.75 -5.22 7.23
N GLN A 16 -6.32 -5.20 6.02
CA GLN A 16 -5.58 -4.82 4.82
C GLN A 16 -4.98 -3.40 4.91
N ALA A 17 -5.75 -2.44 5.39
CA ALA A 17 -5.25 -1.08 5.56
C ALA A 17 -4.12 -1.04 6.62
N LYS A 18 -4.22 -1.82 7.69
CA LYS A 18 -3.20 -1.95 8.72
C LYS A 18 -1.90 -2.52 8.17
N GLU A 19 -1.97 -3.60 7.39
CA GLU A 19 -0.81 -4.21 6.73
C GLU A 19 -0.09 -3.24 5.78
N ILE A 20 -0.86 -2.53 4.94
CA ILE A 20 -0.30 -1.51 4.04
C ILE A 20 0.42 -0.43 4.83
N VAL A 21 -0.23 0.11 5.87
CA VAL A 21 0.37 1.17 6.71
C VAL A 21 1.63 0.68 7.40
N SER A 22 1.62 -0.53 7.98
CA SER A 22 2.80 -1.11 8.62
C SER A 22 3.98 -1.17 7.65
N GLY A 23 3.77 -1.68 6.44
CA GLY A 23 4.81 -1.69 5.44
C GLY A 23 5.28 -0.29 5.01
N LEU A 24 4.39 0.71 4.93
CA LEU A 24 4.79 2.09 4.65
C LEU A 24 5.66 2.66 5.79
N LEU A 25 5.34 2.36 7.05
CA LEU A 25 6.12 2.79 8.20
C LEU A 25 7.52 2.17 8.21
N ASP A 26 7.66 0.90 7.84
CA ASP A 26 8.95 0.23 7.73
C ASP A 26 9.82 0.91 6.67
N THR A 27 9.25 1.24 5.51
CA THR A 27 9.97 1.96 4.44
C THR A 27 10.34 3.39 4.87
N LEU A 28 9.42 4.12 5.51
CA LEU A 28 9.70 5.48 6.01
C LEU A 28 10.86 5.50 7.00
N ARG A 29 10.90 4.52 7.91
CA ARG A 29 11.94 4.42 8.94
C ARG A 29 13.23 3.82 8.42
N GLY A 30 13.13 2.68 7.72
CA GLY A 30 14.28 1.92 7.27
C GLY A 30 15.01 2.54 6.09
N ASP A 31 14.27 2.88 5.03
CA ASP A 31 14.86 3.36 3.78
C ASP A 31 15.07 4.88 3.79
N LEU A 32 14.08 5.63 4.30
CA LEU A 32 14.13 7.09 4.29
C LEU A 32 14.67 7.70 5.59
N GLY A 33 14.90 6.89 6.63
CA GLY A 33 15.51 7.32 7.89
C GLY A 33 14.66 8.28 8.73
N LEU A 34 13.36 8.41 8.42
CA LEU A 34 12.45 9.33 9.09
C LEU A 34 12.08 8.81 10.48
N LYS A 35 11.94 9.72 11.46
CA LYS A 35 11.81 9.36 12.88
C LYS A 35 10.54 9.90 13.51
N ASP A 36 10.15 11.11 13.17
CA ASP A 36 8.97 11.78 13.76
C ASP A 36 7.71 11.44 12.97
N ILE A 37 7.23 10.20 13.15
CA ILE A 37 6.14 9.63 12.39
C ILE A 37 4.96 9.31 13.32
N HIS A 38 3.82 9.92 13.04
CA HIS A 38 2.56 9.74 13.75
C HIS A 38 1.52 9.07 12.88
N VAL A 39 0.80 8.13 13.44
CA VAL A 39 -0.31 7.46 12.76
C VAL A 39 -1.63 7.85 13.41
N VAL A 40 -2.60 8.22 12.59
CA VAL A 40 -3.96 8.55 13.03
C VAL A 40 -4.96 7.70 12.26
N TYR A 41 -5.77 6.92 12.97
CA TYR A 41 -6.93 6.28 12.39
C TYR A 41 -8.04 7.32 12.19
N SER A 42 -8.48 7.54 10.98
CA SER A 42 -9.42 8.62 10.64
C SER A 42 -10.90 8.22 10.76
N GLY A 43 -11.18 7.01 11.24
CA GLY A 43 -12.52 6.42 11.31
C GLY A 43 -12.83 5.46 10.14
N ARG A 44 -12.09 5.52 9.04
CA ARG A 44 -12.28 4.63 7.88
C ARG A 44 -10.97 4.11 7.28
N GLY A 45 -9.87 4.74 7.62
CA GLY A 45 -8.52 4.40 7.16
C GLY A 45 -7.50 5.12 8.02
N TYR A 46 -6.25 5.10 7.61
CA TYR A 46 -5.15 5.68 8.36
C TYR A 46 -4.55 6.88 7.64
N HIS A 47 -4.09 7.85 8.42
CA HIS A 47 -3.21 8.93 7.97
C HIS A 47 -1.86 8.75 8.64
N VAL A 48 -0.80 8.72 7.86
CA VAL A 48 0.58 8.76 8.33
C VAL A 48 1.06 10.19 8.21
N ARG A 49 1.47 10.79 9.32
CA ARG A 49 2.01 12.14 9.41
C ARG A 49 3.49 12.04 9.67
N VAL A 50 4.29 12.69 8.86
CA VAL A 50 5.74 12.78 9.01
C VAL A 50 6.07 14.23 9.34
N LEU A 51 6.67 14.45 10.50
CA LEU A 51 6.93 15.78 11.06
C LEU A 51 8.44 16.09 11.13
N ASP A 52 9.29 15.22 10.59
CA ASP A 52 10.72 15.50 10.46
C ASP A 52 10.95 16.83 9.72
N GLU A 53 11.88 17.65 10.20
CA GLU A 53 12.15 18.98 9.65
C GLU A 53 12.58 18.93 8.18
N ASP A 54 13.27 17.88 7.78
CA ASP A 54 13.75 17.68 6.40
C ASP A 54 12.63 17.50 5.37
N VAL A 55 11.45 17.03 5.79
CA VAL A 55 10.31 16.84 4.86
C VAL A 55 9.42 18.07 4.74
N THR A 56 9.51 19.00 5.68
CA THR A 56 8.68 20.21 5.70
C THR A 56 8.88 21.10 4.47
N PRO A 57 10.12 21.38 4.01
CA PRO A 57 10.38 22.23 2.86
C PRO A 57 10.15 21.56 1.50
N MET A 58 9.86 20.25 1.46
CA MET A 58 9.64 19.52 0.20
C MET A 58 8.46 20.10 -0.57
N ASP A 59 8.64 20.36 -1.85
CA ASP A 59 7.57 20.79 -2.76
C ASP A 59 6.63 19.62 -3.13
N SER A 60 5.60 19.92 -3.93
CA SER A 60 4.59 18.95 -4.35
C SER A 60 5.18 17.81 -5.18
N ASP A 61 6.19 18.08 -6.00
CA ASP A 61 6.77 17.10 -6.91
C ASP A 61 7.65 16.11 -6.15
N VAL A 62 8.48 16.61 -5.22
CA VAL A 62 9.28 15.76 -4.34
C VAL A 62 8.35 14.88 -3.46
N ARG A 63 7.29 15.46 -2.89
CA ARG A 63 6.29 14.69 -2.12
C ARG A 63 5.62 13.61 -2.97
N ALA A 64 5.29 13.89 -4.23
CA ALA A 64 4.74 12.92 -5.15
C ALA A 64 5.73 11.77 -5.42
N GLN A 65 7.03 12.05 -5.57
CA GLN A 65 8.06 11.03 -5.74
C GLN A 65 8.21 10.17 -4.48
N VAL A 66 8.19 10.75 -3.30
CA VAL A 66 8.20 10.00 -2.03
C VAL A 66 7.01 9.05 -1.95
N VAL A 67 5.80 9.51 -2.29
CA VAL A 67 4.61 8.64 -2.30
C VAL A 67 4.78 7.48 -3.29
N LYS A 68 5.27 7.74 -4.51
CA LYS A 68 5.54 6.68 -5.49
C LYS A 68 6.55 5.65 -5.00
N TYR A 69 7.62 6.12 -4.34
CA TYR A 69 8.60 5.27 -3.70
C TYR A 69 7.95 4.33 -2.68
N LEU A 70 7.19 4.89 -1.75
CA LEU A 70 6.55 4.15 -0.66
C LEU A 70 5.61 3.05 -1.13
N VAL A 71 4.87 3.29 -2.22
CA VAL A 71 3.88 2.34 -2.74
C VAL A 71 4.43 1.43 -3.84
N GLY A 72 5.66 1.63 -4.31
CA GLY A 72 6.22 0.86 -5.42
C GLY A 72 5.44 1.08 -6.72
N ALA A 73 5.24 2.35 -7.10
CA ALA A 73 4.45 2.71 -8.28
C ALA A 73 5.27 2.81 -9.56
N ASP A 74 6.57 3.08 -9.46
CA ASP A 74 7.45 3.21 -10.62
C ASP A 74 8.26 1.92 -10.82
N VAL A 75 8.10 1.29 -11.99
CA VAL A 75 8.86 0.08 -12.29
C VAL A 75 10.34 0.42 -12.40
N PRO A 76 11.24 -0.20 -11.60
CA PRO A 76 12.66 0.07 -11.66
C PRO A 76 13.20 -0.15 -13.08
N GLN A 77 13.92 0.83 -13.59
CA GLN A 77 14.62 0.70 -14.87
C GLN A 77 15.98 0.07 -14.60
N ASN A 78 16.31 -1.01 -15.32
CA ASN A 78 17.69 -1.49 -15.32
C ASN A 78 18.58 -0.45 -16.00
N GLU A 79 19.61 0.03 -15.31
CA GLU A 79 20.55 1.02 -15.83
C GLU A 79 21.29 0.59 -17.13
N TYR A 80 21.20 -0.68 -17.48
CA TYR A 80 21.71 -1.23 -18.75
C TYR A 80 20.58 -1.29 -19.78
N GLY A 81 20.31 -0.15 -20.40
CA GLY A 81 19.26 0.13 -21.37
C GLY A 81 19.26 -0.75 -22.62
N SER A 82 18.87 -2.00 -22.51
CA SER A 82 18.45 -2.80 -23.66
C SER A 82 16.93 -2.93 -23.67
N GLU A 83 16.32 -2.41 -24.72
CA GLU A 83 14.92 -2.63 -25.09
C GLU A 83 14.63 -4.13 -25.24
N GLY A 84 14.45 -4.85 -24.20
CA GLY A 84 14.21 -6.31 -24.26
C GLY A 84 14.43 -7.03 -22.96
N MET A 85 15.07 -6.41 -21.98
CA MET A 85 15.22 -7.03 -20.67
C MET A 85 13.88 -7.05 -19.92
N THR A 86 13.37 -8.23 -19.73
CA THR A 86 12.25 -8.49 -18.81
C THR A 86 12.70 -8.15 -17.39
N TYR A 87 11.91 -7.33 -16.68
CA TYR A 87 12.15 -7.04 -15.28
C TYR A 87 12.35 -8.35 -14.51
N ASN A 88 13.53 -8.53 -13.96
CA ASN A 88 13.85 -9.70 -13.19
C ASN A 88 13.93 -9.30 -11.71
N LEU A 89 12.80 -9.44 -11.02
CA LEU A 89 12.69 -9.06 -9.61
C LEU A 89 13.57 -9.93 -8.69
N GLU A 90 14.10 -11.05 -9.20
CA GLU A 90 15.02 -11.93 -8.45
C GLU A 90 16.49 -11.46 -8.46
N HIS A 91 16.86 -10.57 -9.36
CA HIS A 91 18.27 -10.27 -9.66
C HIS A 91 18.62 -8.80 -9.50
N PHE A 92 17.99 -8.11 -8.55
CA PHE A 92 18.56 -6.84 -8.14
C PHE A 92 19.88 -7.10 -7.40
N THR A 93 20.96 -6.54 -7.90
CA THR A 93 22.30 -6.67 -7.30
C THR A 93 22.35 -6.12 -5.88
N ILE A 94 21.39 -5.25 -5.53
CA ILE A 94 21.28 -4.58 -4.25
C ILE A 94 19.94 -5.01 -3.62
N PRO A 95 19.93 -5.84 -2.56
CA PRO A 95 18.72 -6.32 -1.91
C PRO A 95 18.14 -5.31 -0.90
N PHE A 96 18.23 -4.01 -1.20
CA PHE A 96 17.70 -2.93 -0.39
C PHE A 96 17.36 -1.70 -1.24
N GLY A 97 16.70 -0.71 -0.63
CA GLY A 97 16.25 0.49 -1.31
C GLY A 97 15.06 0.22 -2.23
N TYR A 98 14.86 1.10 -3.20
CA TYR A 98 13.65 1.07 -4.04
C TYR A 98 13.37 -0.26 -4.75
N PRO A 99 14.35 -0.98 -5.32
CA PRO A 99 14.09 -2.29 -5.92
C PRO A 99 13.47 -3.29 -4.96
N GLN A 100 13.92 -3.33 -3.70
CA GLN A 100 13.33 -4.19 -2.67
C GLN A 100 11.92 -3.74 -2.32
N VAL A 101 11.71 -2.45 -2.06
CA VAL A 101 10.38 -1.88 -1.79
C VAL A 101 9.40 -2.22 -2.92
N PHE A 102 9.83 -2.02 -4.17
CA PHE A 102 9.03 -2.35 -5.35
C PHE A 102 8.63 -3.83 -5.38
N THR A 103 9.61 -4.72 -5.20
CA THR A 103 9.39 -6.17 -5.20
C THR A 103 8.39 -6.58 -4.13
N ASP A 104 8.55 -6.08 -2.91
CA ASP A 104 7.67 -6.39 -1.78
C ASP A 104 6.23 -5.89 -2.02
N ARG A 105 6.08 -4.68 -2.58
CA ARG A 105 4.76 -4.13 -2.93
C ARG A 105 4.09 -4.90 -4.06
N VAL A 106 4.85 -5.30 -5.09
CA VAL A 106 4.34 -6.12 -6.18
C VAL A 106 3.93 -7.49 -5.67
N LYS A 107 4.74 -8.14 -4.83
CA LYS A 107 4.43 -9.42 -4.18
C LYS A 107 3.14 -9.29 -3.37
N TYR A 108 3.07 -8.32 -2.47
CA TYR A 108 1.89 -8.06 -1.66
C TYR A 108 0.63 -7.92 -2.52
N SER A 109 0.67 -7.07 -3.53
CA SER A 109 -0.49 -6.82 -4.38
C SER A 109 -0.91 -8.05 -5.17
N ILE A 110 0.02 -8.85 -5.71
CA ILE A 110 -0.31 -10.09 -6.43
C ILE A 110 -0.97 -11.10 -5.48
N LEU A 111 -0.46 -11.27 -4.26
CA LEU A 111 -1.02 -12.20 -3.28
C LEU A 111 -2.45 -11.81 -2.86
N HIS A 112 -2.78 -10.52 -2.90
CA HIS A 112 -4.10 -9.99 -2.54
C HIS A 112 -5.04 -9.76 -3.74
N LEU A 113 -4.63 -10.13 -4.98
CA LEU A 113 -5.55 -10.13 -6.12
C LEU A 113 -6.68 -11.13 -5.93
N ASN A 114 -7.84 -10.81 -6.47
CA ASN A 114 -8.97 -11.72 -6.59
C ASN A 114 -9.49 -11.76 -8.05
N LYS A 115 -10.49 -12.58 -8.32
CA LYS A 115 -11.05 -12.75 -9.67
C LYS A 115 -11.69 -11.48 -10.26
N ASP A 116 -12.10 -10.55 -9.39
CA ASP A 116 -12.76 -9.31 -9.76
C ASP A 116 -11.77 -8.13 -9.86
N SER A 117 -10.49 -8.39 -9.56
CA SER A 117 -9.42 -7.38 -9.65
C SER A 117 -9.21 -6.96 -11.11
N LYS A 118 -9.10 -5.65 -11.32
CA LYS A 118 -8.84 -5.06 -12.64
C LYS A 118 -7.45 -4.44 -12.62
N LEU A 119 -6.64 -4.80 -13.59
CA LEU A 119 -5.31 -4.24 -13.82
C LEU A 119 -5.25 -3.66 -15.23
N ASP A 120 -4.56 -2.55 -15.40
CA ASP A 120 -4.35 -1.93 -16.70
C ASP A 120 -3.63 -2.91 -17.65
N ASP A 121 -4.10 -3.02 -18.88
CA ASP A 121 -3.58 -3.90 -19.94
C ASP A 121 -3.54 -5.41 -19.61
N VAL A 122 -4.26 -5.84 -18.55
CA VAL A 122 -4.32 -7.25 -18.12
C VAL A 122 -5.76 -7.76 -18.24
N ASN A 123 -5.97 -8.77 -19.07
CA ASN A 123 -7.29 -9.38 -19.26
C ASN A 123 -7.62 -10.41 -18.17
N GLU A 124 -8.89 -10.79 -18.07
CA GLU A 124 -9.38 -11.75 -17.05
C GLU A 124 -8.68 -13.11 -17.11
N LYS A 125 -8.31 -13.58 -18.34
CA LYS A 125 -7.60 -14.85 -18.50
C LYS A 125 -6.22 -14.77 -17.82
N LEU A 126 -5.52 -13.65 -17.99
CA LEU A 126 -4.22 -13.44 -17.36
C LEU A 126 -4.35 -13.31 -15.83
N ILE A 127 -5.41 -12.64 -15.33
CA ILE A 127 -5.70 -12.62 -13.89
C ILE A 127 -5.89 -14.05 -13.35
N LYS A 128 -6.68 -14.89 -14.03
CA LYS A 128 -6.85 -16.29 -13.61
C LYS A 128 -5.54 -17.08 -13.58
N ASP A 129 -4.66 -16.87 -14.55
CA ASP A 129 -3.33 -17.50 -14.57
C ASP A 129 -2.45 -17.01 -13.41
N VAL A 130 -2.47 -15.71 -13.11
CA VAL A 130 -1.77 -15.13 -11.95
C VAL A 130 -2.28 -15.75 -10.65
N LEU A 131 -3.61 -15.81 -10.44
CA LEU A 131 -4.21 -16.39 -9.24
C LEU A 131 -3.86 -17.86 -9.06
N LYS A 132 -3.77 -18.62 -10.17
CA LYS A 132 -3.38 -20.04 -10.14
C LYS A 132 -1.94 -20.23 -9.67
N HIS A 133 -1.04 -19.36 -10.02
CA HIS A 133 0.40 -19.54 -9.79
C HIS A 133 0.99 -18.62 -8.70
N ARG A 134 0.19 -17.72 -8.08
CA ARG A 134 0.67 -16.77 -7.08
C ARG A 134 1.31 -17.39 -5.84
N HIS A 135 0.94 -18.63 -5.49
CA HIS A 135 1.52 -19.37 -4.38
C HIS A 135 3.04 -19.53 -4.50
N LEU A 136 3.59 -19.52 -5.73
CA LEU A 136 5.04 -19.53 -5.95
C LEU A 136 5.75 -18.31 -5.36
N LEU A 137 5.04 -17.17 -5.22
CA LEU A 137 5.58 -15.95 -4.64
C LEU A 137 5.61 -15.97 -3.12
N GLU A 138 4.83 -16.84 -2.46
CA GLU A 138 4.92 -17.05 -1.01
C GLU A 138 6.32 -17.53 -0.63
N ASP A 139 6.92 -18.39 -1.47
CA ASP A 139 8.27 -18.93 -1.33
C ASP A 139 9.34 -18.13 -2.12
N ASP A 140 9.04 -16.91 -2.57
CA ASP A 140 9.92 -16.06 -3.38
C ASP A 140 10.42 -16.69 -4.70
N LYS A 141 9.70 -17.65 -5.26
CA LYS A 141 10.04 -18.36 -6.51
C LYS A 141 9.67 -17.54 -7.76
N TRP A 142 10.19 -16.32 -7.87
CA TRP A 142 9.87 -15.36 -8.95
C TRP A 142 10.14 -15.89 -10.36
N GLY A 143 11.28 -16.60 -10.56
CA GLY A 143 11.63 -17.17 -11.87
C GLY A 143 10.64 -18.23 -12.31
N LEU A 144 10.18 -19.09 -11.40
CA LEU A 144 9.14 -20.07 -11.69
C LEU A 144 7.81 -19.39 -12.01
N PHE A 145 7.42 -18.38 -11.22
CA PHE A 145 6.20 -17.60 -11.47
C PHE A 145 6.25 -16.94 -12.85
N LYS A 146 7.35 -16.23 -13.18
CA LYS A 146 7.58 -15.61 -14.49
C LYS A 146 7.48 -16.61 -15.65
N ASN A 147 8.07 -17.80 -15.49
CA ASN A 147 8.03 -18.85 -16.50
C ASN A 147 6.61 -19.38 -16.72
N GLN A 148 5.83 -19.57 -15.65
CA GLN A 148 4.43 -20.03 -15.73
C GLN A 148 3.52 -18.99 -16.37
N ILE A 149 3.71 -17.70 -16.09
CA ILE A 149 2.94 -16.61 -16.67
C ILE A 149 3.37 -16.33 -18.12
N GLY A 150 4.64 -16.49 -18.42
CA GLY A 150 5.31 -16.10 -19.66
C GLY A 150 5.88 -14.68 -19.61
N PRO A 151 7.09 -14.44 -20.15
CA PRO A 151 7.86 -13.20 -19.93
C PRO A 151 7.12 -11.91 -20.32
N LEU A 152 6.46 -11.89 -21.47
CA LEU A 152 5.73 -10.69 -21.94
C LEU A 152 4.47 -10.42 -21.12
N ARG A 153 3.77 -11.47 -20.72
CA ARG A 153 2.57 -11.39 -19.89
C ARG A 153 2.94 -10.96 -18.46
N TYR A 154 4.04 -11.49 -17.92
CA TYR A 154 4.60 -11.09 -16.65
C TYR A 154 4.91 -9.58 -16.62
N LYS A 155 5.56 -9.04 -17.67
CA LYS A 155 5.81 -7.60 -17.80
C LYS A 155 4.52 -6.76 -17.71
N LYS A 156 3.44 -7.21 -18.36
CA LYS A 156 2.12 -6.54 -18.27
C LYS A 156 1.56 -6.59 -16.84
N VAL A 157 1.65 -7.74 -16.18
CA VAL A 157 1.19 -7.90 -14.80
C VAL A 157 1.95 -6.95 -13.87
N VAL A 158 3.27 -6.91 -13.93
CA VAL A 158 4.11 -6.03 -13.09
C VAL A 158 3.76 -4.56 -13.31
N LYS A 159 3.59 -4.12 -14.56
CA LYS A 159 3.16 -2.74 -14.86
C LYS A 159 1.75 -2.43 -14.33
N GLY A 160 0.80 -3.34 -14.55
CA GLY A 160 -0.56 -3.17 -14.05
C GLY A 160 -0.62 -3.12 -12.52
N ILE A 161 0.22 -3.91 -11.83
CA ILE A 161 0.35 -3.84 -10.37
C ILE A 161 0.98 -2.52 -9.92
N ALA A 162 2.02 -2.02 -10.59
CA ALA A 162 2.62 -0.73 -10.25
C ALA A 162 1.59 0.42 -10.35
N SER A 163 0.78 0.43 -11.41
CA SER A 163 -0.35 1.36 -11.57
C SER A 163 -1.38 1.19 -10.44
N LEU A 164 -1.73 -0.05 -10.11
CA LEU A 164 -2.65 -0.36 -9.02
C LEU A 164 -2.13 0.13 -7.67
N ASN A 165 -0.84 -0.07 -7.38
CA ASN A 165 -0.21 0.33 -6.13
C ASN A 165 -0.37 1.83 -5.85
N MET A 166 -0.35 2.68 -6.87
CA MET A 166 -0.62 4.12 -6.71
C MET A 166 -2.03 4.40 -6.15
N SER A 167 -2.99 3.50 -6.34
CA SER A 167 -4.34 3.62 -5.80
C SER A 167 -4.48 3.18 -4.34
N LEU A 168 -3.44 2.58 -3.75
CA LEU A 168 -3.48 2.11 -2.35
C LEU A 168 -3.50 3.26 -1.35
N VAL A 169 -2.98 4.41 -1.73
CA VAL A 169 -2.93 5.61 -0.91
C VAL A 169 -3.58 6.81 -1.63
N ASP A 170 -4.16 7.73 -0.87
CA ASP A 170 -4.61 9.01 -1.40
C ASP A 170 -3.41 9.98 -1.45
N ALA A 171 -2.64 9.93 -2.52
CA ALA A 171 -1.46 10.77 -2.72
C ALA A 171 -1.76 12.28 -2.61
N LYS A 172 -2.99 12.70 -2.94
CA LYS A 172 -3.40 14.11 -2.85
C LYS A 172 -3.31 14.67 -1.43
N VAL A 173 -3.43 13.82 -0.41
CA VAL A 173 -3.27 14.24 0.99
C VAL A 173 -1.84 14.71 1.29
N SER A 174 -0.85 14.09 0.66
CA SER A 174 0.57 14.44 0.86
C SER A 174 1.03 15.58 -0.05
N ILE A 175 0.43 15.70 -1.24
CA ILE A 175 0.80 16.67 -2.28
C ILE A 175 0.15 18.04 -2.02
N ASP A 176 -1.14 18.04 -1.64
CA ASP A 176 -1.91 19.28 -1.39
C ASP A 176 -1.84 19.67 0.10
N LEU A 177 -0.97 20.61 0.41
CA LEU A 177 -0.77 21.13 1.78
C LEU A 177 -1.96 21.92 2.34
N LYS A 178 -2.93 22.30 1.50
CA LYS A 178 -4.14 23.02 1.94
C LYS A 178 -5.24 22.07 2.42
N ARG A 179 -5.03 20.76 2.31
CA ARG A 179 -6.00 19.75 2.70
C ARG A 179 -6.15 19.68 4.23
N ILE A 180 -7.39 19.81 4.68
CA ILE A 180 -7.73 19.68 6.10
C ILE A 180 -7.76 18.20 6.47
N LEU A 181 -7.02 17.83 7.50
CA LEU A 181 -7.07 16.51 8.10
C LEU A 181 -8.13 16.45 9.21
N ARG A 182 -8.71 15.28 9.41
CA ARG A 182 -9.67 15.06 10.47
C ARG A 182 -9.03 15.26 11.84
N LEU A 183 -9.73 16.00 12.72
CA LEU A 183 -9.28 16.26 14.07
C LEU A 183 -9.38 14.97 14.92
N PRO A 184 -8.35 14.60 15.69
CA PRO A 184 -8.46 13.55 16.71
C PRO A 184 -9.68 13.76 17.62
N THR A 185 -10.32 12.67 18.03
CA THR A 185 -11.57 12.60 18.81
C THR A 185 -12.86 12.94 18.05
N SER A 186 -12.79 13.50 16.84
CA SER A 186 -14.00 13.72 16.02
C SER A 186 -14.54 12.40 15.44
N LEU A 187 -15.82 12.38 15.10
CA LEU A 187 -16.46 11.21 14.48
C LEU A 187 -16.39 11.28 12.95
N HIS A 188 -16.25 10.12 12.34
CA HIS A 188 -16.36 9.99 10.90
C HIS A 188 -17.85 9.98 10.49
N SER A 189 -18.25 10.91 9.63
CA SER A 189 -19.66 11.15 9.26
C SER A 189 -20.41 9.95 8.69
N ILE A 190 -19.70 9.02 8.02
CA ILE A 190 -20.34 7.86 7.36
C ILE A 190 -20.37 6.64 8.28
N VAL A 191 -19.30 6.37 9.01
CA VAL A 191 -19.14 5.11 9.77
C VAL A 191 -19.19 5.32 11.27
N SER A 192 -19.34 6.57 11.74
CA SER A 192 -19.43 6.98 13.15
C SER A 192 -18.26 6.52 14.03
N MET A 193 -17.17 6.03 13.45
CA MET A 193 -15.96 5.67 14.18
C MET A 193 -15.20 6.95 14.59
N LYS A 194 -14.55 6.88 15.75
CA LYS A 194 -13.77 7.99 16.30
C LYS A 194 -12.41 8.10 15.61
N CYS A 195 -12.03 9.30 15.21
CA CYS A 195 -10.67 9.61 14.80
C CYS A 195 -9.74 9.44 16.01
N THR A 196 -8.79 8.53 15.93
CA THR A 196 -7.98 8.09 17.08
C THR A 196 -6.49 8.09 16.72
N GLU A 197 -5.67 8.68 17.57
CA GLU A 197 -4.22 8.57 17.45
C GLU A 197 -3.78 7.14 17.76
N VAL A 198 -2.95 6.56 16.90
CA VAL A 198 -2.47 5.18 17.02
C VAL A 198 -1.07 5.20 17.62
N LYS A 199 -0.96 4.84 18.88
CA LYS A 199 0.33 4.79 19.59
C LYS A 199 1.16 3.57 19.20
N ASN A 200 0.52 2.45 18.97
CA ASN A 200 1.17 1.20 18.55
C ASN A 200 0.29 0.51 17.50
N MET A 201 0.85 0.33 16.30
CA MET A 201 0.15 -0.31 15.18
C MET A 201 -0.15 -1.80 15.42
N GLU A 202 0.69 -2.50 16.14
CA GLU A 202 0.51 -3.94 16.37
C GLU A 202 -0.70 -4.23 17.25
N THR A 203 -0.87 -3.45 18.33
CA THR A 203 -1.92 -3.66 19.33
C THR A 203 -3.21 -2.90 19.04
N PHE A 204 -3.18 -1.89 18.17
CA PHE A 204 -4.36 -1.08 17.86
C PHE A 204 -5.41 -1.89 17.09
N ASP A 205 -6.61 -1.91 17.64
CA ASP A 205 -7.81 -2.52 17.04
C ASP A 205 -8.88 -1.43 16.83
N PRO A 206 -9.14 -0.99 15.61
CA PRO A 206 -10.14 0.05 15.35
C PRO A 206 -11.53 -0.29 15.88
N LEU A 207 -11.91 -1.58 15.89
CA LEU A 207 -13.23 -2.03 16.36
C LEU A 207 -13.37 -2.00 17.87
N LYS A 208 -12.27 -1.81 18.61
CA LYS A 208 -12.28 -1.62 20.08
C LYS A 208 -11.88 -0.19 20.43
N ASP A 209 -10.75 0.29 19.90
CA ASP A 209 -10.10 1.52 20.35
C ASP A 209 -10.74 2.79 19.75
N ALA A 210 -11.40 2.66 18.60
CA ALA A 210 -12.01 3.77 17.87
C ALA A 210 -13.54 3.78 17.89
N VAL A 211 -14.17 2.87 18.66
CA VAL A 211 -15.61 2.90 18.88
C VAL A 211 -15.94 4.00 19.88
N PRO A 212 -16.91 4.88 19.61
CA PRO A 212 -17.33 5.93 20.55
C PRO A 212 -17.94 5.32 21.81
N LYS A 213 -17.64 5.89 22.99
CA LYS A 213 -18.13 5.39 24.28
C LYS A 213 -19.66 5.27 24.36
N PHE A 214 -20.39 6.23 23.78
CA PHE A 214 -21.85 6.24 23.78
C PHE A 214 -22.49 5.03 23.09
N VAL A 215 -21.72 4.27 22.29
CA VAL A 215 -22.22 3.02 21.69
C VAL A 215 -22.40 1.95 22.75
N TYR A 216 -21.50 1.89 23.72
CA TYR A 216 -21.55 0.94 24.85
C TYR A 216 -22.51 1.36 25.96
N GLU A 217 -22.80 2.67 26.08
CA GLU A 217 -23.69 3.23 27.11
C GLU A 217 -25.18 3.12 26.76
N ARG A 218 -25.51 2.61 25.57
CA ARG A 218 -26.92 2.43 25.12
C ARG A 218 -27.55 1.09 25.51
N ASP A 219 -26.74 0.15 25.94
CA ASP A 219 -27.17 -1.20 26.28
C ASP A 219 -27.42 -1.39 27.78
N ASP A 220 -27.33 -0.29 28.59
CA ASP A 220 -27.73 -0.18 30.00
C ASP A 220 -29.04 0.62 30.11
#